data_bc04d9953cacc42606223c42ac2fd8f9
#
_entry.id   bc04d9953cacc42606223c42ac2fd8f9
#
_cell.length_a   1.000
_cell.length_b   1.000
_cell.length_c   1.000
_cell.angle_alpha   90.00
_cell.angle_beta   90.00
_cell.angle_gamma   90.00
#
_symmetry.space_group_name_H-M   'P 1'
#
loop_
_entity.id
_entity.type
_entity.pdbx_description
1 polymer ?
#
loop_
_entity_poly.entity_id
_entity_poly.type
_entity_poly.pdbx_seq_one_letter_code
_entity_poly.pdbx_strand_id
1 'polypeptide(L)'
;MATVAELLVKIGADTSDLRKEINATKRQLKSAFGSEGMELSSTVAKGIGASGTALVGLGVYAVKAGGDLQSVQVAMTNLLGSAGKAEGFIKELQNFSAHTPFEFNDVTKASQKFLAFGFTAEQIIPTLTAVGDAAAGVGAGQDGVNRLTLALGQIAAKGKLASGEMMQLTELGIPAWQMLAEKLGTDVAGAQDMVTKRMVDSKTALEALVGGMEASYGGMMEQQSSTILGT
;
A
#
# COMPACT_ATOMS: atom_id res chain seq x y z
N MET A 1 -52.95 -5.47 -2.54
CA MET A 1 -51.70 -5.73 -1.82
C MET A 1 -51.22 -7.10 -2.25
N ALA A 2 -50.09 -7.16 -2.99
CA ALA A 2 -49.52 -8.44 -3.39
C ALA A 2 -48.93 -9.13 -2.15
N THR A 3 -49.23 -10.40 -1.97
CA THR A 3 -48.73 -11.17 -0.84
C THR A 3 -47.28 -11.54 -1.05
N VAL A 4 -46.52 -11.75 0.05
CA VAL A 4 -45.11 -12.15 0.04
C VAL A 4 -44.86 -13.38 -0.84
N ALA A 5 -45.85 -14.28 -0.92
CA ALA A 5 -45.80 -15.48 -1.76
C ALA A 5 -45.82 -15.16 -3.27
N GLU A 6 -46.56 -14.12 -3.72
CA GLU A 6 -46.59 -13.68 -5.12
C GLU A 6 -45.29 -13.00 -5.52
N LEU A 7 -44.63 -12.31 -4.58
CA LEU A 7 -43.30 -11.71 -4.82
C LEU A 7 -42.22 -12.79 -4.97
N LEU A 8 -42.27 -13.84 -4.18
CA LEU A 8 -41.32 -14.99 -4.27
C LEU A 8 -41.45 -15.77 -5.59
N VAL A 9 -42.69 -15.93 -6.10
CA VAL A 9 -42.93 -16.58 -7.40
C VAL A 9 -42.41 -15.74 -8.56
N LYS A 10 -42.53 -14.40 -8.47
CA LYS A 10 -42.05 -13.48 -9.52
C LYS A 10 -40.54 -13.40 -9.60
N ILE A 11 -39.83 -13.55 -8.47
CA ILE A 11 -38.36 -13.61 -8.42
C ILE A 11 -37.83 -14.98 -8.93
N GLY A 12 -38.63 -16.05 -8.79
CA GLY A 12 -38.28 -17.40 -9.28
C GLY A 12 -38.41 -17.59 -10.79
N ALA A 13 -39.13 -16.72 -11.50
CA ALA A 13 -39.45 -16.90 -12.92
C ALA A 13 -38.44 -16.31 -13.91
N ASP A 14 -37.52 -15.45 -13.49
CA ASP A 14 -36.62 -14.70 -14.39
C ASP A 14 -35.12 -15.04 -14.23
N THR A 15 -34.82 -16.31 -13.94
CA THR A 15 -33.44 -16.77 -13.79
C THR A 15 -32.78 -17.26 -15.09
N SER A 16 -33.50 -17.25 -16.22
CA SER A 16 -32.97 -17.73 -17.50
C SER A 16 -31.86 -16.84 -18.07
N ASP A 17 -32.00 -15.52 -17.95
CA ASP A 17 -31.00 -14.57 -18.43
C ASP A 17 -29.78 -14.52 -17.48
N LEU A 18 -30.00 -14.64 -16.18
CA LEU A 18 -28.93 -14.78 -15.20
C LEU A 18 -28.09 -16.05 -15.45
N ARG A 19 -28.70 -17.16 -15.82
CA ARG A 19 -27.97 -18.40 -16.17
C ARG A 19 -27.17 -18.24 -17.47
N LYS A 20 -27.65 -17.47 -18.45
CA LYS A 20 -26.90 -17.19 -19.69
C LYS A 20 -25.67 -16.32 -19.41
N GLU A 21 -25.82 -15.31 -18.57
CA GLU A 21 -24.70 -14.42 -18.17
C GLU A 21 -23.67 -15.16 -17.32
N ILE A 22 -24.09 -15.98 -16.37
CA ILE A 22 -23.18 -16.85 -15.59
C ILE A 22 -22.42 -17.80 -16.50
N ASN A 23 -23.05 -18.39 -17.50
CA ASN A 23 -22.37 -19.27 -18.44
C ASN A 23 -21.46 -18.54 -19.42
N ALA A 24 -21.76 -17.28 -19.77
CA ALA A 24 -20.88 -16.43 -20.55
C ALA A 24 -19.62 -16.02 -19.75
N THR A 25 -19.81 -15.65 -18.48
CA THR A 25 -18.72 -15.31 -17.55
C THR A 25 -17.82 -16.52 -17.26
N LYS A 26 -18.40 -17.72 -17.08
CA LYS A 26 -17.65 -18.98 -16.96
C LYS A 26 -16.78 -19.29 -18.19
N ARG A 27 -17.28 -18.99 -19.40
CA ARG A 27 -16.52 -19.18 -20.64
C ARG A 27 -15.36 -18.19 -20.72
N GLN A 28 -15.57 -16.93 -20.35
CA GLN A 28 -14.53 -15.92 -20.32
C GLN A 28 -13.47 -16.22 -19.26
N LEU A 29 -13.86 -16.69 -18.06
CA LEU A 29 -12.93 -17.12 -17.02
C LEU A 29 -12.09 -18.32 -17.49
N LYS A 30 -12.72 -19.33 -18.13
CA LYS A 30 -12.02 -20.50 -18.67
C LYS A 30 -11.02 -20.15 -19.78
N SER A 31 -11.33 -19.14 -20.61
CA SER A 31 -10.38 -18.68 -21.65
C SER A 31 -9.24 -17.85 -21.09
N ALA A 32 -9.44 -17.14 -19.97
CA ALA A 32 -8.43 -16.28 -19.35
C ALA A 32 -7.49 -17.02 -18.39
N PHE A 33 -7.97 -18.05 -17.69
CA PHE A 33 -7.23 -18.70 -16.60
C PHE A 33 -7.00 -20.22 -16.76
N GLY A 34 -7.39 -20.83 -17.88
CA GLY A 34 -7.26 -22.26 -18.09
C GLY A 34 -8.06 -23.12 -17.08
N SER A 35 -7.60 -24.37 -16.82
CA SER A 35 -8.28 -25.30 -15.90
C SER A 35 -8.17 -24.92 -14.43
N GLU A 36 -7.12 -24.19 -14.03
CA GLU A 36 -6.91 -23.76 -12.62
C GLU A 36 -7.88 -22.65 -12.19
N GLY A 37 -8.30 -21.77 -13.13
CA GLY A 37 -9.34 -20.76 -12.86
C GLY A 37 -10.73 -21.36 -12.56
N MET A 38 -10.94 -22.63 -12.86
CA MET A 38 -12.21 -23.32 -12.63
C MET A 38 -12.42 -23.78 -11.19
N GLU A 39 -11.38 -24.06 -10.43
CA GLU A 39 -11.49 -24.43 -9.00
C GLU A 39 -11.86 -23.21 -8.14
N LEU A 40 -11.27 -22.06 -8.42
CA LEU A 40 -11.65 -20.78 -7.77
C LEU A 40 -13.12 -20.42 -8.06
N SER A 41 -13.61 -20.62 -9.30
CA SER A 41 -14.99 -20.35 -9.66
C SER A 41 -15.99 -21.28 -8.98
N SER A 42 -15.59 -22.54 -8.69
CA SER A 42 -16.46 -23.52 -8.01
C SER A 42 -16.61 -23.23 -6.52
N THR A 43 -15.59 -22.70 -5.88
CA THR A 43 -15.60 -22.29 -4.46
C THR A 43 -16.44 -21.01 -4.27
N VAL A 44 -16.30 -20.05 -5.19
CA VAL A 44 -17.13 -18.84 -5.21
C VAL A 44 -18.60 -19.15 -5.49
N ALA A 45 -18.88 -20.06 -6.44
CA ALA A 45 -20.26 -20.45 -6.78
C ALA A 45 -20.98 -21.23 -5.68
N LYS A 46 -20.27 -21.96 -4.82
CA LYS A 46 -20.85 -22.67 -3.68
C LYS A 46 -21.18 -21.74 -2.49
N GLY A 47 -20.51 -20.58 -2.39
CA GLY A 47 -20.79 -19.58 -1.35
C GLY A 47 -21.94 -18.62 -1.64
N ILE A 48 -22.52 -18.63 -2.87
CA ILE A 48 -23.45 -17.60 -3.33
C ILE A 48 -24.81 -18.24 -3.69
N GLY A 49 -25.45 -18.76 -2.70
CA GLY A 49 -26.77 -19.40 -2.86
C GLY A 49 -27.99 -18.49 -2.72
N ALA A 50 -27.87 -17.17 -2.53
CA ALA A 50 -29.06 -16.40 -2.12
C ALA A 50 -29.22 -14.94 -2.65
N SER A 51 -28.31 -14.34 -3.41
CA SER A 51 -28.51 -12.94 -3.86
C SER A 51 -27.83 -12.63 -5.19
N GLY A 52 -28.61 -12.69 -6.26
CA GLY A 52 -28.15 -12.72 -7.65
C GLY A 52 -27.58 -11.41 -8.25
N THR A 53 -27.50 -10.31 -7.54
CA THR A 53 -27.07 -9.01 -8.11
C THR A 53 -25.66 -8.58 -7.70
N ALA A 54 -25.09 -9.17 -6.66
CA ALA A 54 -23.73 -8.85 -6.18
C ALA A 54 -22.61 -9.54 -6.99
N LEU A 55 -22.95 -10.50 -7.86
CA LEU A 55 -22.00 -11.41 -8.52
C LEU A 55 -21.25 -10.81 -9.69
N VAL A 56 -21.88 -9.93 -10.46
CA VAL A 56 -21.23 -9.33 -11.64
C VAL A 56 -20.13 -8.34 -11.21
N GLY A 57 -20.39 -7.60 -10.12
CA GLY A 57 -19.41 -6.69 -9.53
C GLY A 57 -18.20 -7.42 -8.95
N LEU A 58 -18.41 -8.53 -8.22
CA LEU A 58 -17.35 -9.33 -7.60
C LEU A 58 -16.47 -10.06 -8.64
N GLY A 59 -17.06 -10.56 -9.74
CA GLY A 59 -16.30 -11.21 -10.81
C GLY A 59 -15.36 -10.25 -11.55
N VAL A 60 -15.83 -9.06 -11.87
CA VAL A 60 -15.00 -8.01 -12.51
C VAL A 60 -13.95 -7.50 -11.52
N TYR A 61 -14.30 -7.35 -10.24
CA TYR A 61 -13.35 -6.92 -9.20
C TYR A 61 -12.26 -7.99 -8.97
N ALA A 62 -12.61 -9.27 -8.93
CA ALA A 62 -11.65 -10.36 -8.76
C ALA A 62 -10.71 -10.51 -9.97
N VAL A 63 -11.19 -10.30 -11.19
CA VAL A 63 -10.35 -10.32 -12.41
C VAL A 63 -9.42 -9.12 -12.44
N LYS A 64 -9.90 -7.93 -12.08
CA LYS A 64 -9.08 -6.72 -12.01
C LYS A 64 -8.05 -6.82 -10.88
N ALA A 65 -8.46 -7.24 -9.68
CA ALA A 65 -7.54 -7.44 -8.56
C ALA A 65 -6.50 -8.53 -8.83
N GLY A 66 -6.87 -9.60 -9.55
CA GLY A 66 -5.93 -10.65 -9.97
C GLY A 66 -4.92 -10.16 -11.00
N GLY A 67 -5.34 -9.34 -11.97
CA GLY A 67 -4.47 -8.72 -12.96
C GLY A 67 -3.50 -7.71 -12.33
N ASP A 68 -3.97 -6.93 -11.38
CA ASP A 68 -3.15 -5.98 -10.64
C ASP A 68 -2.12 -6.71 -9.76
N LEU A 69 -2.50 -7.80 -9.10
CA LEU A 69 -1.59 -8.61 -8.29
C LEU A 69 -0.50 -9.29 -9.13
N GLN A 70 -0.85 -9.78 -10.33
CA GLN A 70 0.12 -10.39 -11.24
C GLN A 70 1.15 -9.36 -11.73
N SER A 71 0.74 -8.14 -12.07
CA SER A 71 1.66 -7.07 -12.46
C SER A 71 2.55 -6.63 -11.29
N VAL A 72 2.02 -6.57 -10.07
CA VAL A 72 2.80 -6.35 -8.85
C VAL A 72 3.85 -7.45 -8.66
N GLN A 73 3.47 -8.70 -8.82
CA GLN A 73 4.39 -9.83 -8.66
C GLN A 73 5.53 -9.81 -9.68
N VAL A 74 5.25 -9.49 -10.94
CA VAL A 74 6.27 -9.32 -11.97
C VAL A 74 7.23 -8.18 -11.63
N ALA A 75 6.70 -7.01 -11.26
CA ALA A 75 7.51 -5.86 -10.88
C ALA A 75 8.39 -6.13 -9.66
N MET A 76 7.82 -6.73 -8.61
CA MET A 76 8.56 -7.08 -7.39
C MET A 76 9.62 -8.17 -7.65
N THR A 77 9.30 -9.17 -8.51
CA THR A 77 10.28 -10.19 -8.92
C THR A 77 11.50 -9.56 -9.62
N ASN A 78 11.26 -8.59 -10.49
CA ASN A 78 12.33 -7.87 -11.17
C ASN A 78 13.18 -7.04 -10.19
N LEU A 79 12.55 -6.34 -9.26
CA LEU A 79 13.24 -5.49 -8.30
C LEU A 79 14.02 -6.30 -7.25
N LEU A 80 13.48 -7.44 -6.81
CA LEU A 80 14.09 -8.29 -5.78
C LEU A 80 14.96 -9.42 -6.36
N GLY A 81 14.93 -9.60 -7.69
CA GLY A 81 15.70 -10.63 -8.40
C GLY A 81 15.25 -12.08 -8.11
N SER A 82 14.11 -12.29 -7.45
CA SER A 82 13.61 -13.62 -7.04
C SER A 82 12.10 -13.63 -6.88
N ALA A 83 11.43 -14.59 -7.52
CA ALA A 83 9.99 -14.78 -7.38
C ALA A 83 9.58 -15.18 -5.95
N GLY A 84 10.37 -16.03 -5.28
CA GLY A 84 10.08 -16.42 -3.89
C GLY A 84 10.23 -15.27 -2.90
N LYS A 85 11.24 -14.39 -3.07
CA LYS A 85 11.36 -13.17 -2.26
C LYS A 85 10.20 -12.21 -2.53
N ALA A 86 9.80 -12.05 -3.79
CA ALA A 86 8.69 -11.20 -4.18
C ALA A 86 7.37 -11.67 -3.56
N GLU A 87 7.08 -12.98 -3.58
CA GLU A 87 5.88 -13.54 -2.97
C GLU A 87 5.84 -13.31 -1.45
N GLY A 88 6.95 -13.57 -0.76
CA GLY A 88 7.08 -13.31 0.68
C GLY A 88 6.83 -11.84 1.00
N PHE A 89 7.50 -10.94 0.29
CA PHE A 89 7.38 -9.51 0.50
C PHE A 89 5.97 -8.97 0.17
N ILE A 90 5.32 -9.46 -0.88
CA ILE A 90 3.92 -9.10 -1.20
C ILE A 90 2.97 -9.48 -0.05
N LYS A 91 3.17 -10.64 0.58
CA LYS A 91 2.38 -11.04 1.77
C LYS A 91 2.59 -10.09 2.95
N GLU A 92 3.82 -9.62 3.16
CA GLU A 92 4.11 -8.60 4.18
C GLU A 92 3.41 -7.28 3.87
N LEU A 93 3.42 -6.82 2.61
CA LEU A 93 2.71 -5.62 2.19
C LEU A 93 1.18 -5.76 2.33
N GLN A 94 0.62 -6.93 2.03
CA GLN A 94 -0.80 -7.23 2.24
C GLN A 94 -1.15 -7.16 3.73
N ASN A 95 -0.31 -7.77 4.57
CA ASN A 95 -0.50 -7.71 6.02
C ASN A 95 -0.39 -6.27 6.54
N PHE A 96 0.59 -5.50 6.06
CA PHE A 96 0.74 -4.11 6.42
C PHE A 96 -0.50 -3.28 6.05
N SER A 97 -0.99 -3.38 4.80
CA SER A 97 -2.17 -2.65 4.35
C SER A 97 -3.45 -3.06 5.10
N ALA A 98 -3.56 -4.31 5.53
CA ALA A 98 -4.71 -4.78 6.31
C ALA A 98 -4.79 -4.18 7.74
N HIS A 99 -3.65 -3.68 8.28
CA HIS A 99 -3.56 -3.12 9.63
C HIS A 99 -3.28 -1.61 9.66
N THR A 100 -3.31 -0.96 8.48
CA THR A 100 -3.05 0.48 8.36
C THR A 100 -4.15 1.15 7.54
N PRO A 101 -4.32 2.49 7.58
CA PRO A 101 -5.32 3.18 6.77
C PRO A 101 -4.95 3.29 5.29
N PHE A 102 -3.87 2.64 4.83
CA PHE A 102 -3.38 2.74 3.46
C PHE A 102 -3.79 1.56 2.60
N GLU A 103 -4.22 1.83 1.36
CA GLU A 103 -4.60 0.80 0.42
C GLU A 103 -3.37 0.00 -0.07
N PHE A 104 -3.56 -1.30 -0.30
CA PHE A 104 -2.50 -2.21 -0.78
C PHE A 104 -1.79 -1.69 -2.04
N ASN A 105 -2.53 -1.09 -2.97
CA ASN A 105 -1.96 -0.53 -4.20
C ASN A 105 -0.98 0.61 -3.92
N ASP A 106 -1.29 1.47 -2.97
CA ASP A 106 -0.46 2.62 -2.62
C ASP A 106 0.78 2.21 -1.82
N VAL A 107 0.60 1.29 -0.87
CA VAL A 107 1.70 0.64 -0.15
C VAL A 107 2.67 -0.05 -1.12
N THR A 108 2.13 -0.76 -2.12
CA THR A 108 2.92 -1.42 -3.16
C THR A 108 3.71 -0.42 -4.00
N LYS A 109 3.10 0.68 -4.44
CA LYS A 109 3.79 1.74 -5.20
C LYS A 109 4.90 2.41 -4.40
N ALA A 110 4.66 2.69 -3.12
CA ALA A 110 5.67 3.25 -2.24
C ALA A 110 6.85 2.28 -2.06
N SER A 111 6.56 1.00 -1.86
CA SER A 111 7.56 -0.07 -1.75
C SER A 111 8.41 -0.22 -3.01
N GLN A 112 7.78 -0.20 -4.19
CA GLN A 112 8.49 -0.23 -5.48
C GLN A 112 9.44 0.96 -5.64
N LYS A 113 9.01 2.16 -5.21
CA LYS A 113 9.88 3.35 -5.21
C LYS A 113 11.07 3.16 -4.28
N PHE A 114 10.87 2.68 -3.05
CA PHE A 114 11.96 2.42 -2.12
C PHE A 114 12.95 1.40 -2.67
N LEU A 115 12.47 0.27 -3.23
CA LEU A 115 13.33 -0.71 -3.90
C LEU A 115 14.13 -0.08 -5.05
N ALA A 116 13.48 0.72 -5.89
CA ALA A 116 14.14 1.41 -7.01
C ALA A 116 15.19 2.44 -6.53
N PHE A 117 15.04 3.00 -5.34
CA PHE A 117 16.02 3.88 -4.71
C PHE A 117 17.12 3.13 -3.93
N GLY A 118 17.09 1.79 -3.91
CA GLY A 118 18.13 0.96 -3.32
C GLY A 118 17.89 0.53 -1.88
N PHE A 119 16.69 0.69 -1.33
CA PHE A 119 16.33 0.08 -0.05
C PHE A 119 16.23 -1.44 -0.20
N THR A 120 16.58 -2.18 0.84
CA THR A 120 16.34 -3.62 0.90
C THR A 120 14.91 -3.92 1.33
N ALA A 121 14.38 -5.10 1.03
CA ALA A 121 13.03 -5.50 1.42
C ALA A 121 12.81 -5.38 2.94
N GLU A 122 13.82 -5.75 3.73
CA GLU A 122 13.77 -5.72 5.19
C GLU A 122 13.67 -4.29 5.76
N GLN A 123 14.16 -3.29 5.02
CA GLN A 123 14.11 -1.88 5.42
C GLN A 123 12.75 -1.24 5.11
N ILE A 124 11.99 -1.80 4.17
CA ILE A 124 10.81 -1.12 3.62
C ILE A 124 9.67 -1.06 4.63
N ILE A 125 9.29 -2.17 5.26
CA ILE A 125 8.18 -2.18 6.22
C ILE A 125 8.44 -1.22 7.40
N PRO A 126 9.61 -1.24 8.08
CA PRO A 126 9.90 -0.25 9.11
C PRO A 126 9.85 1.20 8.60
N THR A 127 10.40 1.46 7.40
CA THR A 127 10.37 2.80 6.82
C THR A 127 8.95 3.24 6.47
N LEU A 128 8.13 2.35 5.89
CA LEU A 128 6.71 2.64 5.61
C LEU A 128 5.91 2.90 6.88
N THR A 129 6.21 2.18 7.97
CA THR A 129 5.58 2.42 9.27
C THR A 129 5.90 3.83 9.76
N ALA A 130 7.17 4.21 9.81
CA ALA A 130 7.58 5.53 10.25
C ALA A 130 7.03 6.66 9.36
N VAL A 131 7.04 6.46 8.03
CA VAL A 131 6.48 7.40 7.05
C VAL A 131 4.97 7.52 7.17
N GLY A 132 4.27 6.39 7.35
CA GLY A 132 2.82 6.36 7.53
C GLY A 132 2.38 7.04 8.82
N ASP A 133 3.05 6.74 9.93
CA ASP A 133 2.81 7.37 11.22
C ASP A 133 3.06 8.88 11.17
N ALA A 134 4.16 9.30 10.53
CA ALA A 134 4.46 10.71 10.34
C ALA A 134 3.41 11.41 9.46
N ALA A 135 2.99 10.80 8.34
CA ALA A 135 1.95 11.35 7.47
C ALA A 135 0.60 11.45 8.19
N ALA A 136 0.25 10.45 9.00
CA ALA A 136 -0.93 10.46 9.85
C ALA A 136 -0.85 11.57 10.92
N GLY A 137 0.29 11.68 11.60
CA GLY A 137 0.52 12.66 12.67
C GLY A 137 0.46 14.12 12.20
N VAL A 138 0.90 14.42 10.96
CA VAL A 138 0.77 15.77 10.38
C VAL A 138 -0.51 15.96 9.55
N GLY A 139 -1.38 14.95 9.48
CA GLY A 139 -2.63 15.03 8.72
C GLY A 139 -2.47 15.07 7.20
N ALA A 140 -1.34 14.61 6.66
CA ALA A 140 -1.03 14.68 5.22
C ALA A 140 -1.54 13.46 4.42
N GLY A 141 -2.03 12.42 5.09
CA GLY A 141 -2.63 11.24 4.46
C GLY A 141 -1.73 10.57 3.41
N GLN A 142 -2.35 10.03 2.37
CA GLN A 142 -1.63 9.32 1.30
C GLN A 142 -0.67 10.21 0.51
N ASP A 143 -1.00 11.49 0.29
CA ASP A 143 -0.10 12.43 -0.37
C ASP A 143 1.19 12.61 0.44
N GLY A 144 1.05 12.75 1.77
CA GLY A 144 2.20 12.79 2.69
C GLY A 144 3.09 11.57 2.55
N VAL A 145 2.53 10.35 2.53
CA VAL A 145 3.29 9.10 2.31
C VAL A 145 4.06 9.14 1.00
N ASN A 146 3.42 9.59 -0.08
CA ASN A 146 4.07 9.68 -1.40
C ASN A 146 5.24 10.67 -1.42
N ARG A 147 5.06 11.83 -0.80
CA ARG A 147 6.09 12.89 -0.75
C ARG A 147 7.24 12.49 0.17
N LEU A 148 6.96 11.92 1.35
CA LEU A 148 7.98 11.39 2.26
C LEU A 148 8.78 10.26 1.63
N THR A 149 8.10 9.30 0.96
CA THR A 149 8.75 8.22 0.21
C THR A 149 9.71 8.77 -0.86
N LEU A 150 9.29 9.80 -1.59
CA LEU A 150 10.14 10.43 -2.61
C LEU A 150 11.36 11.12 -1.99
N ALA A 151 11.18 11.90 -0.93
CA ALA A 151 12.26 12.62 -0.27
C ALA A 151 13.30 11.66 0.31
N LEU A 152 12.87 10.64 1.06
CA LEU A 152 13.77 9.62 1.63
C LEU A 152 14.47 8.81 0.53
N GLY A 153 13.74 8.45 -0.54
CA GLY A 153 14.32 7.76 -1.68
C GLY A 153 15.40 8.60 -2.39
N GLN A 154 15.18 9.89 -2.57
CA GLN A 154 16.17 10.80 -3.15
C GLN A 154 17.42 10.92 -2.27
N ILE A 155 17.26 10.96 -0.94
CA ILE A 155 18.39 10.95 0.00
C ILE A 155 19.21 9.66 -0.20
N ALA A 156 18.55 8.50 -0.25
CA ALA A 156 19.21 7.20 -0.47
C ALA A 156 20.03 7.20 -1.77
N ALA A 157 19.38 7.59 -2.89
CA ALA A 157 19.99 7.54 -4.22
C ALA A 157 21.18 8.51 -4.40
N LYS A 158 21.16 9.66 -3.72
CA LYS A 158 22.24 10.67 -3.84
C LYS A 158 23.49 10.34 -3.04
N GLY A 159 23.42 9.40 -2.11
CA GLY A 159 24.53 9.03 -1.23
C GLY A 159 24.88 10.07 -0.17
N LYS A 160 24.41 11.32 -0.31
CA LYS A 160 24.59 12.43 0.64
C LYS A 160 23.31 13.25 0.73
N LEU A 161 23.05 13.74 1.95
CA LEU A 161 21.92 14.62 2.23
C LEU A 161 22.15 16.00 1.60
N ALA A 162 21.10 16.58 1.04
CA ALA A 162 21.08 17.95 0.56
C ALA A 162 19.89 18.73 1.15
N SER A 163 20.00 20.07 1.16
CA SER A 163 18.98 20.95 1.75
C SER A 163 17.61 20.83 1.08
N GLY A 164 17.57 20.44 -0.20
CA GLY A 164 16.31 20.29 -0.95
C GLY A 164 15.40 19.20 -0.40
N GLU A 165 15.95 18.04 -0.02
CA GLU A 165 15.18 16.96 0.59
C GLU A 165 14.69 17.36 2.00
N MET A 166 15.52 18.07 2.76
CA MET A 166 15.13 18.61 4.06
C MET A 166 13.98 19.60 3.96
N MET A 167 13.98 20.45 2.93
CA MET A 167 12.85 21.36 2.65
C MET A 167 11.56 20.59 2.35
N GLN A 168 11.61 19.54 1.52
CA GLN A 168 10.43 18.73 1.21
C GLN A 168 9.81 18.11 2.47
N LEU A 169 10.62 17.69 3.44
CA LEU A 169 10.15 17.15 4.71
C LEU A 169 9.55 18.25 5.60
N THR A 170 10.21 19.41 5.70
CA THR A 170 9.73 20.52 6.52
C THR A 170 8.45 21.16 5.98
N GLU A 171 8.25 21.20 4.66
CA GLU A 171 7.01 21.64 4.01
C GLU A 171 5.81 20.76 4.37
N LEU A 172 6.05 19.50 4.70
CA LEU A 172 5.02 18.57 5.20
C LEU A 172 4.75 18.73 6.70
N GLY A 173 5.50 19.60 7.39
CA GLY A 173 5.38 19.76 8.85
C GLY A 173 6.26 18.80 9.66
N ILE A 174 7.16 18.05 9.02
CA ILE A 174 8.11 17.18 9.72
C ILE A 174 9.27 18.03 10.25
N PRO A 175 9.63 17.97 11.55
CA PRO A 175 10.75 18.73 12.13
C PRO A 175 12.10 18.08 11.76
N ALA A 176 12.34 17.89 10.46
CA ALA A 176 13.46 17.13 9.92
C ALA A 176 14.83 17.68 10.36
N TRP A 177 14.99 19.01 10.44
CA TRP A 177 16.23 19.63 10.90
C TRP A 177 16.53 19.33 12.36
N GLN A 178 15.50 19.23 13.19
CA GLN A 178 15.63 18.92 14.60
C GLN A 178 16.04 17.45 14.79
N MET A 179 15.35 16.53 14.08
CA MET A 179 15.70 15.10 14.06
C MET A 179 17.15 14.87 13.62
N LEU A 180 17.60 15.60 12.61
CA LEU A 180 18.99 15.52 12.13
C LEU A 180 19.98 16.07 13.16
N ALA A 181 19.69 17.22 13.76
CA ALA A 181 20.54 17.86 14.77
C ALA A 181 20.73 16.95 16.00
N GLU A 182 19.65 16.33 16.49
CA GLU A 182 19.69 15.36 17.60
C GLU A 182 20.58 14.17 17.26
N LYS A 183 20.43 13.56 16.08
CA LYS A 183 21.25 12.45 15.61
C LYS A 183 22.74 12.81 15.50
N LEU A 184 23.03 14.02 15.07
CA LEU A 184 24.40 14.52 14.88
C LEU A 184 25.03 15.07 16.17
N GLY A 185 24.25 15.19 17.26
CA GLY A 185 24.72 15.76 18.53
C GLY A 185 25.07 17.24 18.45
N THR A 186 24.33 18.00 17.63
CA THR A 186 24.55 19.45 17.39
C THR A 186 23.19 20.20 17.45
N ASP A 187 23.21 21.50 17.27
CA ASP A 187 22.02 22.30 17.08
C ASP A 187 21.57 22.34 15.59
N VAL A 188 20.41 22.91 15.32
CA VAL A 188 19.85 23.01 13.96
C VAL A 188 20.78 23.79 13.03
N ALA A 189 21.44 24.84 13.50
CA ALA A 189 22.36 25.63 12.70
C ALA A 189 23.60 24.82 12.31
N GLY A 190 24.16 24.06 13.25
CA GLY A 190 25.26 23.12 13.00
C GLY A 190 24.89 22.01 12.02
N ALA A 191 23.68 21.43 12.14
CA ALA A 191 23.18 20.44 11.19
C ALA A 191 23.03 21.04 9.77
N GLN A 192 22.51 22.25 9.64
CA GLN A 192 22.39 22.97 8.37
C GLN A 192 23.76 23.24 7.72
N ASP A 193 24.75 23.66 8.52
CA ASP A 193 26.13 23.88 8.04
C ASP A 193 26.74 22.57 7.53
N MET A 194 26.57 21.45 8.29
CA MET A 194 27.08 20.14 7.87
C MET A 194 26.42 19.66 6.57
N VAL A 195 25.11 19.86 6.40
CA VAL A 195 24.40 19.52 5.15
C VAL A 195 24.88 20.37 4.00
N THR A 196 25.06 21.69 4.19
CA THR A 196 25.55 22.61 3.18
C THR A 196 26.95 22.20 2.71
N LYS A 197 27.81 21.78 3.64
CA LYS A 197 29.16 21.27 3.37
C LYS A 197 29.19 19.82 2.86
N ARG A 198 28.01 19.19 2.64
CA ARG A 198 27.86 17.78 2.21
C ARG A 198 28.59 16.76 3.10
N MET A 199 28.62 17.03 4.39
CA MET A 199 29.28 16.15 5.37
C MET A 199 28.39 15.03 5.87
N VAL A 200 27.07 15.12 5.67
CA VAL A 200 26.10 14.11 6.10
C VAL A 200 25.87 13.11 4.98
N ASP A 201 26.22 11.85 5.22
CA ASP A 201 25.94 10.74 4.30
C ASP A 201 24.47 10.32 4.37
N SER A 202 23.99 9.63 3.31
CA SER A 202 22.59 9.21 3.19
C SER A 202 22.17 8.23 4.29
N LYS A 203 23.07 7.35 4.74
CA LYS A 203 22.76 6.36 5.78
C LYS A 203 22.47 7.08 7.10
N THR A 204 23.37 7.94 7.52
CA THR A 204 23.21 8.78 8.74
C THR A 204 21.95 9.62 8.66
N ALA A 205 21.66 10.21 7.49
CA ALA A 205 20.46 11.02 7.29
C ALA A 205 19.18 10.18 7.40
N LEU A 206 19.12 9.00 6.75
CA LEU A 206 17.97 8.13 6.80
C LEU A 206 17.73 7.59 8.22
N GLU A 207 18.78 7.18 8.92
CA GLU A 207 18.68 6.78 10.33
C GLU A 207 18.13 7.90 11.23
N ALA A 208 18.58 9.13 11.01
CA ALA A 208 18.10 10.30 11.75
C ALA A 208 16.60 10.57 11.48
N LEU A 209 16.23 10.60 10.20
CA LEU A 209 14.88 10.99 9.77
C LEU A 209 13.86 9.89 10.07
N VAL A 210 14.14 8.63 9.70
CA VAL A 210 13.23 7.51 9.95
C VAL A 210 13.10 7.28 11.46
N GLY A 211 14.20 7.22 12.20
CA GLY A 211 14.16 7.07 13.65
C GLY A 211 13.51 8.25 14.37
N GLY A 212 13.72 9.48 13.89
CA GLY A 212 13.05 10.67 14.41
C GLY A 212 11.54 10.68 14.15
N MET A 213 11.09 10.21 12.96
CA MET A 213 9.67 10.01 12.66
C MET A 213 9.05 8.96 13.57
N GLU A 214 9.71 7.79 13.74
CA GLU A 214 9.26 6.74 14.62
C GLU A 214 9.12 7.23 16.06
N ALA A 215 10.11 7.95 16.58
CA ALA A 215 10.09 8.48 17.94
C ALA A 215 9.01 9.55 18.16
N SER A 216 8.73 10.39 17.14
CA SER A 216 7.80 11.53 17.27
C SER A 216 6.36 11.18 16.94
N TYR A 217 6.13 10.21 16.06
CA TYR A 217 4.80 9.91 15.49
C TYR A 217 4.38 8.44 15.64
N GLY A 218 5.19 7.58 16.25
CA GLY A 218 4.91 6.15 16.35
C GLY A 218 3.50 5.85 16.86
N GLY A 219 2.75 4.98 16.16
CA GLY A 219 1.38 4.58 16.47
C GLY A 219 0.27 5.52 15.99
N MET A 220 0.60 6.61 15.30
CA MET A 220 -0.41 7.56 14.80
C MET A 220 -1.35 6.94 13.75
N MET A 221 -0.87 6.03 12.92
CA MET A 221 -1.73 5.28 11.97
C MET A 221 -2.79 4.45 12.71
N GLU A 222 -2.41 3.75 13.77
CA GLU A 222 -3.33 2.93 14.55
C GLU A 222 -4.39 3.80 15.23
N GLN A 223 -3.98 4.92 15.81
CA GLN A 223 -4.91 5.88 16.39
C GLN A 223 -5.88 6.43 15.34
N GLN A 224 -5.41 6.78 14.16
CA GLN A 224 -6.23 7.27 13.07
C GLN A 224 -7.22 6.21 12.55
N SER A 225 -6.77 4.96 12.38
CA SER A 225 -7.64 3.86 11.94
C SER A 225 -8.74 3.55 12.95
N SER A 226 -8.45 3.65 14.24
CA SER A 226 -9.45 3.44 15.29
C SER A 226 -10.55 4.52 15.33
N THR A 227 -10.23 5.74 14.90
CA THR A 227 -11.23 6.82 14.80
C THR A 227 -12.16 6.70 13.60
N ILE A 228 -11.70 6.13 12.49
CA ILE A 228 -12.50 5.87 11.28
C ILE A 228 -13.46 4.68 11.48
N LEU A 229 -13.03 3.68 12.26
CA LEU A 229 -13.86 2.51 12.59
C LEU A 229 -14.84 2.78 13.74
N GLY A 230 -14.68 3.88 14.46
CA GLY A 230 -15.56 4.31 15.56
C GLY A 230 -16.75 5.19 15.15
N THR A 231 -16.91 5.43 13.83
CA THR A 231 -18.06 6.13 13.25
C THR A 231 -18.86 5.20 12.35
#